data_24d4d6e73b08cef5fca275988062a58f
#
_entry.id   24d4d6e73b08cef5fca275988062a58f
#
_cell.length_a   1.000
_cell.length_b   1.000
_cell.length_c   1.000
_cell.angle_alpha   90.00
_cell.angle_beta   90.00
_cell.angle_gamma   90.00
#
_symmetry.space_group_name_H-M   'P 1'
#
loop_
_entity.id
_entity.type
_entity.pdbx_description
1 polymer ?
#
loop_
_entity_poly.entity_id
_entity_poly.type
_entity_poly.pdbx_seq_one_letter_code
_entity_poly.pdbx_strand_id
1 'polypeptide(L)'
;MTPVVGVVVGNPRPGSRTTTVALEVAEQVARAISGFVGLVVELANHVVLVLDPDSAQVQRDLEALRRVQVLVVASPTYKATYTGLLKSFFDRYGSGALDGVVAIPVMVGGAPQHALACEVHLRPLLVELGAVVPTRGLYVLEAELDRLPDVVRDWLSPGADVLRRATTSQAVRSGA
;
A
#
# COMPACT_ATOMS: atom_id res chain seq x y z
N MET A 1 12.59 -13.77 -11.68
CA MET A 1 11.14 -13.82 -11.45
C MET A 1 10.57 -12.42 -11.70
N THR A 2 9.46 -12.28 -12.39
CA THR A 2 8.82 -10.98 -12.64
C THR A 2 8.19 -10.48 -11.34
N PRO A 3 8.50 -9.26 -10.86
CA PRO A 3 7.96 -8.76 -9.60
C PRO A 3 6.43 -8.60 -9.64
N VAL A 4 5.77 -8.99 -8.55
CA VAL A 4 4.33 -8.83 -8.35
C VAL A 4 4.08 -7.64 -7.45
N VAL A 5 3.23 -6.73 -7.91
CA VAL A 5 2.71 -5.61 -7.10
C VAL A 5 1.35 -6.01 -6.54
N GLY A 6 1.24 -5.99 -5.22
CA GLY A 6 -0.03 -6.11 -4.51
C GLY A 6 -0.57 -4.74 -4.08
N VAL A 7 -1.87 -4.67 -3.91
CA VAL A 7 -2.58 -3.47 -3.45
C VAL A 7 -3.50 -3.84 -2.29
N VAL A 8 -3.46 -3.08 -1.22
CA VAL A 8 -4.51 -3.11 -0.19
C VAL A 8 -5.11 -1.73 0.00
N VAL A 9 -6.44 -1.65 -0.01
CA VAL A 9 -7.18 -0.39 0.10
C VAL A 9 -8.03 -0.39 1.36
N GLY A 10 -7.67 0.48 2.31
CA GLY A 10 -8.33 0.63 3.61
C GLY A 10 -9.51 1.61 3.60
N ASN A 11 -10.21 1.77 2.47
CA ASN A 11 -11.43 2.57 2.41
C ASN A 11 -12.64 1.68 2.69
N PRO A 12 -13.61 2.08 3.55
CA PRO A 12 -14.82 1.31 3.79
C PRO A 12 -15.85 1.36 2.64
N ARG A 13 -15.59 2.15 1.58
CA ARG A 13 -16.45 2.28 0.41
C ARG A 13 -15.80 1.62 -0.80
N PRO A 14 -16.46 0.66 -1.47
CA PRO A 14 -15.93 0.03 -2.68
C PRO A 14 -15.84 1.05 -3.83
N GLY A 15 -14.90 0.83 -4.74
CA GLY A 15 -14.69 1.69 -5.90
C GLY A 15 -14.38 3.15 -5.55
N SER A 16 -13.73 3.38 -4.44
CA SER A 16 -13.45 4.71 -3.89
C SER A 16 -12.35 5.44 -4.68
N ARG A 17 -12.27 6.78 -4.49
CA ARG A 17 -11.13 7.57 -4.97
C ARG A 17 -9.79 7.01 -4.48
N THR A 18 -9.76 6.46 -3.27
CA THR A 18 -8.58 5.79 -2.73
C THR A 18 -8.19 4.57 -3.57
N THR A 19 -9.16 3.79 -4.03
CA THR A 19 -8.94 2.66 -4.94
C THR A 19 -8.36 3.13 -6.26
N THR A 20 -8.92 4.17 -6.86
CA THR A 20 -8.41 4.76 -8.12
C THR A 20 -6.96 5.20 -7.97
N VAL A 21 -6.63 5.90 -6.88
CA VAL A 21 -5.25 6.34 -6.60
C VAL A 21 -4.32 5.15 -6.39
N ALA A 22 -4.74 4.15 -5.62
CA ALA A 22 -3.93 2.97 -5.33
C ALA A 22 -3.59 2.17 -6.59
N LEU A 23 -4.55 2.02 -7.49
CA LEU A 23 -4.35 1.32 -8.76
C LEU A 23 -3.42 2.10 -9.70
N GLU A 24 -3.57 3.41 -9.82
CA GLU A 24 -2.65 4.24 -10.62
C GLU A 24 -1.22 4.17 -10.10
N VAL A 25 -1.04 4.23 -8.77
CA VAL A 25 0.30 4.03 -8.15
C VAL A 25 0.84 2.66 -8.47
N ALA A 26 0.04 1.60 -8.29
CA ALA A 26 0.47 0.23 -8.54
C ALA A 26 0.89 0.00 -10.00
N GLU A 27 0.14 0.54 -10.95
CA GLU A 27 0.43 0.44 -12.37
C GLU A 27 1.73 1.17 -12.75
N GLN A 28 1.95 2.39 -12.25
CA GLN A 28 3.20 3.11 -12.54
C GLN A 28 4.40 2.45 -11.86
N VAL A 29 4.23 1.98 -10.62
CA VAL A 29 5.26 1.21 -9.90
C VAL A 29 5.59 -0.08 -10.65
N ALA A 30 4.58 -0.85 -11.06
CA ALA A 30 4.78 -2.08 -11.82
C ALA A 30 5.59 -1.84 -13.10
N ARG A 31 5.26 -0.79 -13.86
CA ARG A 31 6.05 -0.37 -15.03
C ARG A 31 7.49 -0.03 -14.66
N ALA A 32 7.70 0.71 -13.59
CA ALA A 32 9.03 1.15 -13.16
C ALA A 32 9.96 0.00 -12.75
N ILE A 33 9.40 -1.09 -12.20
CA ILE A 33 10.17 -2.27 -11.75
C ILE A 33 10.12 -3.44 -12.75
N SER A 34 9.53 -3.26 -13.93
CA SER A 34 9.29 -4.33 -14.93
C SER A 34 8.47 -5.50 -14.35
N GLY A 35 7.49 -5.17 -13.51
CA GLY A 35 6.56 -6.10 -12.86
C GLY A 35 5.14 -5.98 -13.40
N PHE A 36 4.19 -6.52 -12.65
CA PHE A 36 2.74 -6.41 -12.94
C PHE A 36 1.92 -6.34 -11.65
N VAL A 37 0.70 -5.79 -11.76
CA VAL A 37 -0.27 -5.79 -10.66
C VAL A 37 -0.95 -7.15 -10.61
N GLY A 38 -0.67 -7.95 -9.59
CA GLY A 38 -1.15 -9.33 -9.48
C GLY A 38 -2.19 -9.58 -8.38
N LEU A 39 -2.37 -8.62 -7.47
CA LEU A 39 -3.30 -8.77 -6.34
C LEU A 39 -3.89 -7.42 -5.96
N VAL A 40 -5.21 -7.36 -5.79
CA VAL A 40 -5.91 -6.19 -5.25
C VAL A 40 -6.88 -6.63 -4.17
N VAL A 41 -6.72 -6.10 -2.97
CA VAL A 41 -7.59 -6.34 -1.81
C VAL A 41 -8.27 -5.04 -1.41
N GLU A 42 -9.54 -4.90 -1.72
CA GLU A 42 -10.38 -3.82 -1.21
C GLU A 42 -11.06 -4.25 0.09
N LEU A 43 -10.67 -3.67 1.22
CA LEU A 43 -11.26 -4.01 2.52
C LEU A 43 -12.75 -3.63 2.61
N ALA A 44 -13.22 -2.75 1.74
CA ALA A 44 -14.64 -2.45 1.58
C ALA A 44 -15.51 -3.70 1.35
N ASN A 45 -14.95 -4.72 0.70
CA ASN A 45 -15.65 -5.98 0.42
C ASN A 45 -15.71 -6.91 1.63
N HIS A 46 -14.96 -6.59 2.70
CA HIS A 46 -14.75 -7.45 3.86
C HIS A 46 -14.92 -6.72 5.20
N VAL A 47 -15.59 -5.57 5.24
CA VAL A 47 -15.65 -4.67 6.42
C VAL A 47 -16.04 -5.42 7.70
N VAL A 48 -17.05 -6.26 7.66
CA VAL A 48 -17.50 -7.04 8.84
C VAL A 48 -16.50 -8.17 9.15
N LEU A 49 -15.94 -8.81 8.13
CA LEU A 49 -15.02 -9.93 8.27
C LEU A 49 -13.66 -9.52 8.85
N VAL A 50 -13.25 -8.27 8.68
CA VAL A 50 -11.96 -7.76 9.23
C VAL A 50 -11.93 -7.87 10.76
N LEU A 51 -13.07 -7.70 11.42
CA LEU A 51 -13.20 -7.80 12.87
C LEU A 51 -13.50 -9.23 13.36
N ASP A 52 -13.80 -10.16 12.46
CA ASP A 52 -14.00 -11.57 12.80
C ASP A 52 -12.63 -12.29 12.86
N PRO A 53 -12.18 -12.72 14.05
CA PRO A 53 -10.86 -13.37 14.23
C PRO A 53 -10.76 -14.68 13.44
N ASP A 54 -11.87 -15.35 13.18
CA ASP A 54 -11.90 -16.67 12.52
C ASP A 54 -12.15 -16.55 10.99
N SER A 55 -12.21 -15.35 10.45
CA SER A 55 -12.45 -15.13 9.03
C SER A 55 -11.35 -15.73 8.15
N ALA A 56 -11.67 -16.84 7.49
CA ALA A 56 -10.78 -17.49 6.54
C ALA A 56 -10.50 -16.62 5.29
N GLN A 57 -11.41 -15.72 4.91
CA GLN A 57 -11.18 -14.81 3.80
C GLN A 57 -10.09 -13.80 4.14
N VAL A 58 -10.18 -13.15 5.30
CA VAL A 58 -9.17 -12.18 5.74
C VAL A 58 -7.82 -12.86 5.92
N GLN A 59 -7.79 -14.09 6.42
CA GLN A 59 -6.55 -14.85 6.54
C GLN A 59 -5.91 -15.15 5.17
N ARG A 60 -6.70 -15.51 4.17
CA ARG A 60 -6.21 -15.70 2.79
C ARG A 60 -5.65 -14.40 2.20
N ASP A 61 -6.33 -13.28 2.41
CA ASP A 61 -5.89 -11.98 1.89
C ASP A 61 -4.56 -11.56 2.54
N LEU A 62 -4.44 -11.71 3.87
CA LEU A 62 -3.19 -11.44 4.60
C LEU A 62 -2.05 -12.31 4.08
N GLU A 63 -2.28 -13.61 3.90
CA GLU A 63 -1.26 -14.54 3.42
C GLU A 63 -0.86 -14.24 1.96
N ALA A 64 -1.80 -13.84 1.11
CA ALA A 64 -1.50 -13.44 -0.26
C ALA A 64 -0.66 -12.16 -0.34
N LEU A 65 -0.96 -11.17 0.51
CA LEU A 65 -0.23 -9.89 0.57
C LEU A 65 1.22 -10.04 1.06
N ARG A 66 1.53 -11.07 1.86
CA ARG A 66 2.92 -11.37 2.28
C ARG A 66 3.82 -11.88 1.16
N ARG A 67 3.24 -12.37 0.06
CA ARG A 67 3.97 -13.03 -1.03
C ARG A 67 4.31 -12.10 -2.19
N VAL A 68 3.81 -10.86 -2.18
CA VAL A 68 4.14 -9.89 -3.21
C VAL A 68 5.51 -9.25 -2.95
N GLN A 69 6.19 -8.82 -3.99
CA GLN A 69 7.47 -8.13 -3.86
C GLN A 69 7.30 -6.66 -3.50
N VAL A 70 6.23 -6.03 -4.01
CA VAL A 70 5.87 -4.65 -3.67
C VAL A 70 4.41 -4.60 -3.24
N LEU A 71 4.14 -3.91 -2.14
CA LEU A 71 2.79 -3.72 -1.59
C LEU A 71 2.45 -2.24 -1.52
N VAL A 72 1.49 -1.81 -2.33
CA VAL A 72 0.86 -0.48 -2.21
C VAL A 72 -0.20 -0.53 -1.12
N VAL A 73 -0.01 0.25 -0.08
CA VAL A 73 -0.95 0.34 1.05
C VAL A 73 -1.64 1.70 1.01
N ALA A 74 -2.93 1.72 0.69
CA ALA A 74 -3.68 2.94 0.48
C ALA A 74 -4.81 3.12 1.49
N SER A 75 -4.96 4.34 2.00
CA SER A 75 -6.03 4.72 2.92
C SER A 75 -6.56 6.12 2.61
N PRO A 76 -7.85 6.38 2.78
CA PRO A 76 -8.31 7.76 2.90
C PRO A 76 -7.83 8.34 4.23
N THR A 77 -7.75 9.66 4.30
CA THR A 77 -7.39 10.36 5.54
C THR A 77 -8.64 10.65 6.36
N TYR A 78 -8.85 9.92 7.43
CA TYR A 78 -9.94 10.13 8.39
C TYR A 78 -9.37 10.61 9.72
N LYS A 79 -9.79 11.81 10.15
CA LYS A 79 -9.30 12.39 11.42
C LYS A 79 -7.76 12.41 11.51
N ALA A 80 -7.13 12.91 10.43
CA ALA A 80 -5.68 13.10 10.30
C ALA A 80 -4.83 11.81 10.23
N THR A 81 -5.44 10.63 10.09
CA THR A 81 -4.72 9.36 9.98
C THR A 81 -5.42 8.39 9.02
N TYR A 82 -4.84 7.20 8.84
CA TYR A 82 -5.47 6.10 8.11
C TYR A 82 -6.72 5.59 8.83
N THR A 83 -7.55 4.80 8.15
CA THR A 83 -8.80 4.29 8.71
C THR A 83 -8.57 3.22 9.77
N GLY A 84 -9.50 3.13 10.74
CA GLY A 84 -9.54 2.02 11.69
C GLY A 84 -9.71 0.66 10.99
N LEU A 85 -10.41 0.63 9.85
CA LEU A 85 -10.55 -0.60 9.03
C LEU A 85 -9.19 -1.14 8.57
N LEU A 86 -8.32 -0.27 8.04
CA LEU A 86 -6.95 -0.67 7.65
C LEU A 86 -6.14 -1.13 8.86
N LYS A 87 -6.25 -0.40 9.98
CA LYS A 87 -5.54 -0.78 11.22
C LYS A 87 -5.99 -2.15 11.71
N SER A 88 -7.31 -2.38 11.83
CA SER A 88 -7.86 -3.65 12.28
C SER A 88 -7.46 -4.83 11.38
N PHE A 89 -7.33 -4.60 10.07
CA PHE A 89 -6.85 -5.61 9.14
C PHE A 89 -5.39 -5.96 9.43
N PHE A 90 -4.51 -4.97 9.58
CA PHE A 90 -3.09 -5.20 9.82
C PHE A 90 -2.77 -5.65 11.26
N ASP A 91 -3.65 -5.40 12.24
CA ASP A 91 -3.50 -5.91 13.61
C ASP A 91 -3.56 -7.43 13.69
N ARG A 92 -4.01 -8.08 12.63
CA ARG A 92 -4.03 -9.54 12.52
C ARG A 92 -2.69 -10.14 12.11
N TYR A 93 -1.73 -9.33 11.66
CA TYR A 93 -0.38 -9.77 11.41
C TYR A 93 0.42 -9.89 12.70
N GLY A 94 1.25 -10.93 12.79
CA GLY A 94 2.32 -10.98 13.77
C GLY A 94 3.50 -10.06 13.40
N SER A 95 4.44 -9.90 14.31
CA SER A 95 5.69 -9.17 14.07
C SER A 95 6.45 -9.77 12.89
N GLY A 96 7.04 -8.92 12.03
CA GLY A 96 7.81 -9.35 10.86
C GLY A 96 6.97 -10.00 9.75
N ALA A 97 5.64 -9.87 9.79
CA ALA A 97 4.78 -10.53 8.81
C ALA A 97 5.01 -10.05 7.36
N LEU A 98 5.52 -8.84 7.18
CA LEU A 98 5.88 -8.26 5.89
C LEU A 98 7.40 -8.22 5.64
N ASP A 99 8.18 -9.03 6.37
CA ASP A 99 9.61 -9.16 6.11
C ASP A 99 9.86 -9.56 4.66
N GLY A 100 10.74 -8.82 3.97
CA GLY A 100 11.01 -9.05 2.56
C GLY A 100 10.03 -8.37 1.59
N VAL A 101 9.01 -7.68 2.07
CA VAL A 101 8.08 -6.90 1.24
C VAL A 101 8.54 -5.44 1.16
N VAL A 102 8.58 -4.88 -0.03
CA VAL A 102 8.75 -3.43 -0.23
C VAL A 102 7.38 -2.78 -0.16
N ALA A 103 7.14 -1.90 0.82
CA ALA A 103 5.85 -1.25 0.98
C ALA A 103 5.87 0.22 0.55
N ILE A 104 4.76 0.67 -0.03
CA ILE A 104 4.54 2.04 -0.50
C ILE A 104 3.31 2.60 0.23
N PRO A 105 3.49 3.50 1.20
CA PRO A 105 2.38 4.14 1.88
C PRO A 105 1.74 5.22 1.00
N VAL A 106 0.42 5.15 0.86
CA VAL A 106 -0.40 6.08 0.06
C VAL A 106 -1.58 6.56 0.88
N MET A 107 -1.79 7.87 0.94
CA MET A 107 -2.99 8.43 1.56
C MET A 107 -3.66 9.45 0.67
N VAL A 108 -4.99 9.49 0.74
CA VAL A 108 -5.82 10.45 -0.02
C VAL A 108 -6.60 11.30 0.96
N GLY A 109 -6.59 12.61 0.76
CA GLY A 109 -7.32 13.52 1.64
C GLY A 109 -7.71 14.84 0.97
N GLY A 110 -8.68 15.52 1.59
CA GLY A 110 -9.19 16.79 1.08
C GLY A 110 -8.39 18.03 1.50
N ALA A 111 -7.40 17.87 2.41
CA ALA A 111 -6.76 19.02 3.04
C ALA A 111 -5.23 18.85 3.14
N PRO A 112 -4.44 19.86 2.68
CA PRO A 112 -2.98 19.75 2.61
C PRO A 112 -2.29 19.67 3.98
N GLN A 113 -2.92 20.18 5.04
CA GLN A 113 -2.36 20.08 6.40
C GLN A 113 -2.20 18.64 6.91
N HIS A 114 -2.84 17.66 6.26
CA HIS A 114 -2.71 16.25 6.60
C HIS A 114 -1.63 15.51 5.77
N ALA A 115 -0.87 16.22 4.93
CA ALA A 115 0.10 15.59 4.03
C ALA A 115 1.15 14.73 4.76
N LEU A 116 1.51 15.10 6.00
CA LEU A 116 2.45 14.33 6.80
C LEU A 116 1.87 13.01 7.36
N ALA A 117 0.56 12.80 7.29
CA ALA A 117 -0.07 11.59 7.84
C ALA A 117 0.50 10.30 7.25
N CYS A 118 0.89 10.32 5.99
CA CYS A 118 1.56 9.20 5.33
C CYS A 118 2.87 8.81 6.04
N GLU A 119 3.67 9.80 6.41
CA GLU A 119 4.98 9.61 7.02
C GLU A 119 4.89 9.33 8.52
N VAL A 120 4.01 10.03 9.25
CA VAL A 120 3.97 9.95 10.72
C VAL A 120 3.04 8.87 11.25
N HIS A 121 2.13 8.34 10.41
CA HIS A 121 1.19 7.30 10.83
C HIS A 121 1.32 6.02 10.00
N LEU A 122 1.22 6.08 8.67
CA LEU A 122 1.17 4.87 7.85
C LEU A 122 2.54 4.20 7.69
N ARG A 123 3.59 4.98 7.46
CA ARG A 123 4.96 4.44 7.38
C ARG A 123 5.37 3.68 8.65
N PRO A 124 5.23 4.22 9.88
CA PRO A 124 5.59 3.49 11.10
C PRO A 124 4.86 2.15 11.25
N LEU A 125 3.57 2.08 10.88
CA LEU A 125 2.81 0.84 10.88
C LEU A 125 3.46 -0.22 9.96
N LEU A 126 3.84 0.17 8.74
CA LEU A 126 4.43 -0.76 7.78
C LEU A 126 5.83 -1.22 8.20
N VAL A 127 6.62 -0.31 8.79
CA VAL A 127 7.95 -0.63 9.35
C VAL A 127 7.82 -1.59 10.54
N GLU A 128 6.85 -1.39 11.42
CA GLU A 128 6.56 -2.29 12.55
C GLU A 128 6.22 -3.71 12.07
N LEU A 129 5.55 -3.84 10.93
CA LEU A 129 5.24 -5.11 10.30
C LEU A 129 6.45 -5.76 9.57
N GLY A 130 7.62 -5.11 9.56
CA GLY A 130 8.84 -5.62 8.93
C GLY A 130 9.03 -5.19 7.48
N ALA A 131 8.13 -4.43 6.88
CA ALA A 131 8.26 -4.00 5.50
C ALA A 131 9.40 -2.97 5.31
N VAL A 132 10.06 -3.03 4.15
CA VAL A 132 11.01 -2.00 3.71
C VAL A 132 10.26 -0.89 3.00
N VAL A 133 10.37 0.35 3.48
CA VAL A 133 9.68 1.52 2.90
C VAL A 133 10.73 2.48 2.32
N PRO A 134 11.20 2.25 1.08
CA PRO A 134 12.39 2.94 0.55
C PRO A 134 12.11 4.33 -0.02
N THR A 135 10.84 4.65 -0.33
CA THR A 135 10.44 5.94 -0.89
C THR A 135 9.69 6.77 0.16
N ARG A 136 9.60 8.06 -0.08
CA ARG A 136 8.64 8.88 0.67
C ARG A 136 7.21 8.37 0.40
N GLY A 137 6.31 8.51 1.37
CA GLY A 137 4.91 8.22 1.18
C GLY A 137 4.26 9.19 0.18
N LEU A 138 3.23 8.75 -0.50
CA LEU A 138 2.44 9.57 -1.40
C LEU A 138 1.17 10.05 -0.70
N TYR A 139 1.02 11.36 -0.58
CA TYR A 139 -0.24 11.99 -0.18
C TYR A 139 -0.86 12.67 -1.40
N VAL A 140 -2.07 12.27 -1.79
CA VAL A 140 -2.81 12.82 -2.92
C VAL A 140 -3.96 13.68 -2.40
N LEU A 141 -4.00 14.95 -2.80
CA LEU A 141 -5.16 15.79 -2.56
C LEU A 141 -6.31 15.40 -3.49
N GLU A 142 -7.54 15.38 -2.97
CA GLU A 142 -8.73 15.11 -3.78
C GLU A 142 -8.85 16.09 -4.97
N ALA A 143 -8.36 17.31 -4.82
CA ALA A 143 -8.33 18.31 -5.89
C ALA A 143 -7.32 18.01 -7.02
N GLU A 144 -6.44 17.02 -6.83
CA GLU A 144 -5.42 16.63 -7.81
C GLU A 144 -5.82 15.40 -8.64
N LEU A 145 -6.99 14.82 -8.39
CA LEU A 145 -7.43 13.59 -9.05
C LEU A 145 -7.55 13.70 -10.58
N ASP A 146 -7.89 14.89 -11.10
CA ASP A 146 -7.99 15.13 -12.55
C ASP A 146 -6.62 15.02 -13.25
N ARG A 147 -5.52 15.17 -12.51
CA ARG A 147 -4.15 15.04 -13.02
C ARG A 147 -3.36 13.91 -12.32
N LEU A 148 -4.08 12.93 -11.79
CA LEU A 148 -3.51 11.84 -10.98
C LEU A 148 -2.30 11.14 -11.64
N PRO A 149 -2.30 10.82 -12.95
CA PRO A 149 -1.14 10.17 -13.58
C PRO A 149 0.13 11.02 -13.50
N ASP A 150 0.03 12.34 -13.60
CA ASP A 150 1.17 13.25 -13.48
C ASP A 150 1.65 13.35 -12.03
N VAL A 151 0.73 13.44 -11.07
CA VAL A 151 1.06 13.46 -9.63
C VAL A 151 1.84 12.22 -9.24
N VAL A 152 1.40 11.05 -9.67
CA VAL A 152 2.07 9.78 -9.37
C VAL A 152 3.43 9.70 -10.07
N ARG A 153 3.53 10.11 -11.34
CA ARG A 153 4.80 10.14 -12.08
C ARG A 153 5.83 11.05 -11.39
N ASP A 154 5.41 12.25 -11.01
CA ASP A 154 6.29 13.25 -10.40
C ASP A 154 6.77 12.83 -9.00
N TRP A 155 5.91 12.11 -8.26
CA TRP A 155 6.27 11.48 -6.99
C TRP A 155 7.25 10.30 -7.19
N LEU A 156 7.00 9.44 -8.19
CA LEU A 156 7.76 8.22 -8.41
C LEU A 156 9.16 8.49 -8.98
N SER A 157 9.27 9.47 -9.87
CA SER A 157 10.48 9.76 -10.65
C SER A 157 11.77 9.83 -9.80
N PRO A 158 11.85 10.59 -8.70
CA PRO A 158 13.05 10.67 -7.89
C PRO A 158 13.36 9.39 -7.09
N GLY A 159 12.36 8.54 -6.86
CA GLY A 159 12.47 7.30 -6.07
C GLY A 159 12.58 6.03 -6.90
N ALA A 160 12.41 6.08 -8.22
CA ALA A 160 12.30 4.89 -9.07
C ALA A 160 13.51 3.96 -9.01
N ASP A 161 14.73 4.50 -8.97
CA ASP A 161 15.95 3.71 -8.87
C ASP A 161 16.12 3.04 -7.51
N VAL A 162 15.76 3.73 -6.44
CA VAL A 162 15.78 3.17 -5.08
C VAL A 162 14.78 2.03 -4.97
N LEU A 163 13.59 2.22 -5.52
CA LEU A 163 12.52 1.23 -5.53
C LEU A 163 12.96 -0.04 -6.30
N ARG A 164 13.54 0.10 -7.50
CA ARG A 164 14.07 -1.02 -8.28
C ARG A 164 15.11 -1.83 -7.51
N ARG A 165 16.10 -1.13 -6.92
CA ARG A 165 17.15 -1.81 -6.12
C ARG A 165 16.57 -2.53 -4.90
N ALA A 166 15.65 -1.90 -4.18
CA ALA A 166 15.01 -2.51 -3.02
C ALA A 166 14.25 -3.78 -3.41
N THR A 167 13.47 -3.73 -4.50
CA THR A 167 12.70 -4.89 -5.00
C THR A 167 13.62 -6.04 -5.42
N THR A 168 14.74 -5.75 -6.12
CA THR A 168 15.70 -6.77 -6.55
C THR A 168 16.42 -7.41 -5.35
N SER A 169 16.81 -6.60 -4.36
CA SER A 169 17.49 -7.09 -3.16
C SER A 169 16.60 -8.03 -2.33
N GLN A 170 15.32 -7.77 -2.25
CA GLN A 170 14.37 -8.61 -1.54
C GLN A 170 14.11 -9.93 -2.29
N ALA A 171 14.01 -9.90 -3.62
CA ALA A 171 13.87 -11.12 -4.43
C ALA A 171 15.01 -12.11 -4.23
N VAL A 172 16.24 -11.62 -4.04
CA VAL A 172 17.43 -12.46 -3.75
C VAL A 172 17.34 -13.11 -2.37
N ARG A 173 16.84 -12.38 -1.35
CA ARG A 173 16.69 -12.93 0.02
C ARG A 173 15.59 -13.97 0.12
N SER A 174 14.51 -13.84 -0.65
CA SER A 174 13.36 -14.76 -0.62
C SER A 174 13.62 -16.05 -1.43
N GLY A 175 14.64 -16.07 -2.28
CA GLY A 175 15.02 -17.23 -3.13
C GLY A 175 16.16 -18.07 -2.57
N ALA A 176 16.71 -17.68 -1.43
CA ALA A 176 17.75 -18.42 -0.70
C ALA A 176 17.12 -19.16 0.48
#